data_6dab674f00967955387c5b853ce315dc
#
_entry.id   6dab674f00967955387c5b853ce315dc
#
_cell.length_a   1.000
_cell.length_b   1.000
_cell.length_c   1.000
_cell.angle_alpha   90.00
_cell.angle_beta   90.00
_cell.angle_gamma   90.00
#
_symmetry.space_group_name_H-M   'P 1'
#
loop_
_entity.id
_entity.type
_entity.pdbx_description
1 polymer ?
#
loop_
_entity_poly.entity_id
_entity_poly.type
_entity_poly.pdbx_seq_one_letter_code
_entity_poly.pdbx_strand_id
1 'polypeptide(L)'
;LGMMAVGYYSIIESSLRARSSKSFNQHHEYIAKFYSEFSKIASKNDVGWIDNPIKPDEILNSSNINPEIAFPYNKFHCSSWNVNQAAGLIICSSKVADLLNIDKSKRVYLLASSENNFMIPTLLRPNLSKSYGMNLAAKFILNICILAI
;
A
#
# COMPACT_ATOMS: atom_id res chain seq x y z
N LEU A 1 14.57 12.36 -12.19
CA LEU A 1 13.79 11.49 -11.29
C LEU A 1 14.29 10.04 -11.25
N GLY A 2 15.23 9.68 -12.10
CA GLY A 2 15.73 8.31 -12.22
C GLY A 2 14.71 7.33 -12.80
N MET A 3 15.12 6.09 -12.99
CA MET A 3 14.24 5.02 -13.51
C MET A 3 13.47 4.29 -12.41
N MET A 4 13.68 4.63 -11.14
CA MET A 4 13.09 3.92 -10.01
C MET A 4 11.74 4.52 -9.58
N ALA A 5 10.76 3.67 -9.35
CA ALA A 5 9.42 4.07 -8.92
C ALA A 5 9.41 4.96 -7.66
N VAL A 6 10.36 4.76 -6.75
CA VAL A 6 10.49 5.54 -5.51
C VAL A 6 10.63 7.05 -5.76
N GLY A 7 11.31 7.47 -6.83
CA GLY A 7 11.44 8.89 -7.19
C GLY A 7 10.08 9.52 -7.55
N TYR A 8 9.21 8.80 -8.23
CA TYR A 8 7.85 9.26 -8.52
C TYR A 8 6.96 9.31 -7.28
N TYR A 9 7.06 8.31 -6.41
CA TYR A 9 6.33 8.32 -5.14
C TYR A 9 6.79 9.47 -4.23
N SER A 10 8.08 9.80 -4.23
CA SER A 10 8.65 10.94 -3.47
C SER A 10 8.00 12.27 -3.82
N ILE A 11 7.76 12.51 -5.12
CA ILE A 11 7.10 13.75 -5.57
C ILE A 11 5.63 13.75 -5.15
N ILE A 12 4.96 12.62 -5.29
CA ILE A 12 3.56 12.46 -4.85
C ILE A 12 3.46 12.70 -3.34
N GLU A 13 4.36 12.10 -2.55
CA GLU A 13 4.39 12.26 -1.09
C GLU A 13 4.62 13.73 -0.68
N SER A 14 5.56 14.40 -1.34
CA SER A 14 5.82 15.83 -1.13
C SER A 14 4.59 16.69 -1.44
N SER A 15 3.84 16.35 -2.48
CA SER A 15 2.58 17.01 -2.83
C SER A 15 1.48 16.73 -1.80
N LEU A 16 1.39 15.51 -1.28
CA LEU A 16 0.46 15.14 -0.20
C LEU A 16 0.77 15.92 1.07
N ARG A 17 2.05 16.02 1.46
CA ARG A 17 2.47 16.82 2.61
C ARG A 17 2.08 18.28 2.45
N ALA A 18 2.40 18.89 1.32
CA ALA A 18 2.07 20.30 1.05
C ALA A 18 0.56 20.56 1.17
N ARG A 19 -0.27 19.62 0.69
CA ARG A 19 -1.72 19.73 0.82
C ARG A 19 -2.22 19.56 2.25
N SER A 20 -1.55 18.75 3.06
CA SER A 20 -1.95 18.50 4.46
C SER A 20 -1.59 19.62 5.42
N SER A 21 -0.89 20.66 4.96
CA SER A 21 -0.36 21.78 5.77
C SER A 21 0.55 21.33 6.93
N LYS A 22 1.04 20.09 6.90
CA LYS A 22 1.99 19.59 7.90
C LYS A 22 3.38 20.13 7.63
N SER A 23 4.12 20.42 8.71
CA SER A 23 5.56 20.65 8.59
C SER A 23 6.25 19.38 8.09
N PHE A 24 7.49 19.51 7.62
CA PHE A 24 8.27 18.36 7.17
C PHE A 24 8.39 17.29 8.29
N ASN A 25 8.79 17.69 9.48
CA ASN A 25 8.99 16.76 10.60
C ASN A 25 7.68 16.04 10.98
N GLN A 26 6.59 16.79 11.11
CA GLN A 26 5.28 16.21 11.41
C GLN A 26 4.83 15.18 10.37
N HIS A 27 5.10 15.43 9.10
CA HIS A 27 4.73 14.50 8.04
C HIS A 27 5.65 13.28 8.04
N HIS A 28 6.95 13.49 8.23
CA HIS A 28 7.93 12.41 8.28
C HIS A 28 7.68 11.46 9.46
N GLU A 29 7.41 12.01 10.64
CA GLU A 29 6.96 11.20 11.80
C GLU A 29 5.66 10.44 11.52
N TYR A 30 4.71 11.07 10.83
CA TYR A 30 3.45 10.44 10.48
C TYR A 30 3.66 9.21 9.58
N ILE A 31 4.44 9.34 8.51
CA ILE A 31 4.71 8.20 7.62
C ILE A 31 5.50 7.11 8.32
N ALA A 32 6.48 7.44 9.17
CA ALA A 32 7.23 6.47 9.94
C ALA A 32 6.34 5.66 10.89
N LYS A 33 5.42 6.31 11.60
CA LYS A 33 4.42 5.65 12.45
C LYS A 33 3.51 4.74 11.63
N PHE A 34 3.06 5.19 10.46
CA PHE A 34 2.21 4.41 9.57
C PHE A 34 2.90 3.13 9.09
N TYR A 35 4.16 3.21 8.65
CA TYR A 35 4.94 2.04 8.25
C TYR A 35 5.29 1.11 9.42
N SER A 36 5.48 1.67 10.63
CA SER A 36 5.66 0.86 11.83
C SER A 36 4.45 -0.02 12.12
N GLU A 37 3.23 0.50 11.97
CA GLU A 37 2.01 -0.31 12.12
C GLU A 37 1.94 -1.45 11.08
N PHE A 38 2.32 -1.20 9.83
CA PHE A 38 2.44 -2.27 8.84
C PHE A 38 3.46 -3.34 9.24
N SER A 39 4.60 -2.94 9.79
CA SER A 39 5.62 -3.89 10.25
C SER A 39 5.12 -4.77 11.40
N LYS A 40 4.28 -4.23 12.30
CA LYS A 40 3.62 -5.00 13.37
C LYS A 40 2.65 -6.05 12.83
N ILE A 41 1.96 -5.75 11.74
CA ILE A 41 1.08 -6.72 11.08
C ILE A 41 1.92 -7.77 10.36
N ALA A 42 2.95 -7.35 9.63
CA ALA A 42 3.84 -8.24 8.90
C ALA A 42 4.55 -9.23 9.82
N SER A 43 5.01 -8.79 11.00
CA SER A 43 5.68 -9.67 11.98
C SER A 43 4.79 -10.75 12.61
N LYS A 44 3.49 -10.66 12.42
CA LYS A 44 2.50 -11.68 12.85
C LYS A 44 2.07 -12.59 11.70
N ASN A 45 2.61 -12.39 10.52
CA ASN A 45 2.27 -13.14 9.33
C ASN A 45 3.36 -14.20 9.08
N ASP A 46 3.00 -15.46 9.21
CA ASP A 46 3.92 -16.61 9.08
C ASP A 46 4.65 -16.69 7.72
N VAL A 47 4.11 -16.02 6.71
CA VAL A 47 4.76 -15.92 5.37
C VAL A 47 5.39 -14.55 5.12
N GLY A 48 5.40 -13.68 6.12
CA GLY A 48 6.05 -12.37 6.06
C GLY A 48 7.57 -12.49 6.20
N TRP A 49 8.29 -11.48 5.70
CA TRP A 49 9.75 -11.39 5.81
C TRP A 49 10.23 -10.53 6.99
N ILE A 50 9.30 -9.96 7.72
CA ILE A 50 9.58 -9.13 8.91
C ILE A 50 9.23 -9.94 10.14
N ASP A 51 10.26 -10.42 10.84
CA ASP A 51 10.09 -11.23 12.05
C ASP A 51 9.77 -10.39 13.28
N ASN A 52 10.24 -9.14 13.31
CA ASN A 52 10.04 -8.23 14.45
C ASN A 52 9.49 -6.89 13.98
N PRO A 53 8.56 -6.27 14.73
CA PRO A 53 8.09 -4.93 14.45
C PRO A 53 9.24 -3.91 14.42
N ILE A 54 9.24 -3.04 13.42
CA ILE A 54 10.22 -1.95 13.29
C ILE A 54 9.65 -0.72 13.98
N LYS A 55 10.41 -0.11 14.88
CA LYS A 55 9.96 1.09 15.60
C LYS A 55 9.92 2.32 14.68
N PRO A 56 9.02 3.28 14.97
CA PRO A 56 8.95 4.52 14.17
C PRO A 56 10.29 5.24 14.06
N ASP A 57 11.06 5.32 15.13
CA ASP A 57 12.36 6.00 15.14
C ASP A 57 13.40 5.30 14.26
N GLU A 58 13.34 3.96 14.17
CA GLU A 58 14.22 3.19 13.28
C GLU A 58 13.88 3.41 11.81
N ILE A 59 12.60 3.65 11.50
CA ILE A 59 12.14 3.98 10.15
C ILE A 59 12.49 5.43 9.80
N LEU A 60 12.26 6.35 10.76
CA LEU A 60 12.47 7.78 10.60
C LEU A 60 13.95 8.11 10.34
N ASN A 61 14.85 7.51 11.12
CA ASN A 61 16.25 7.85 11.10
C ASN A 61 17.03 6.99 10.09
N SER A 62 17.85 7.63 9.29
CA SER A 62 18.74 6.91 8.38
C SER A 62 19.84 6.18 9.15
N SER A 63 20.25 5.02 8.64
CA SER A 63 21.31 4.18 9.19
C SER A 63 21.93 3.31 8.11
N ASN A 64 22.97 2.54 8.43
CA ASN A 64 23.59 1.61 7.49
C ASN A 64 22.62 0.57 6.92
N ILE A 65 21.64 0.13 7.72
CA ILE A 65 20.59 -0.82 7.29
C ILE A 65 19.35 -0.14 6.72
N ASN A 66 19.17 1.15 6.99
CA ASN A 66 18.07 1.99 6.54
C ASN A 66 18.58 3.29 5.87
N PRO A 67 19.38 3.20 4.79
CA PRO A 67 19.88 4.39 4.11
C PRO A 67 18.75 5.19 3.43
N GLU A 68 18.99 6.48 3.24
CA GLU A 68 18.16 7.34 2.42
C GLU A 68 18.16 6.86 0.96
N ILE A 69 16.98 6.77 0.35
CA ILE A 69 16.81 6.35 -1.05
C ILE A 69 16.36 7.51 -1.93
N ALA A 70 15.25 8.13 -1.58
CA ALA A 70 14.73 9.32 -2.25
C ALA A 70 13.83 10.06 -1.28
N PHE A 71 14.17 11.31 -0.98
CA PHE A 71 13.44 12.15 -0.02
C PHE A 71 11.91 12.12 -0.25
N PRO A 72 11.06 11.84 0.76
CA PRO A 72 11.38 11.66 2.19
C PRO A 72 11.64 10.21 2.62
N TYR A 73 11.93 9.30 1.71
CA TYR A 73 11.97 7.87 1.96
C TYR A 73 13.36 7.33 2.24
N ASN A 74 13.46 6.58 3.33
CA ASN A 74 14.55 5.67 3.62
C ASN A 74 14.21 4.26 3.10
N LYS A 75 15.14 3.33 3.14
CA LYS A 75 14.97 1.95 2.69
C LYS A 75 13.75 1.26 3.33
N PHE A 76 13.48 1.49 4.62
CA PHE A 76 12.34 0.86 5.31
C PHE A 76 10.96 1.38 4.89
N HIS A 77 10.92 2.46 4.10
CA HIS A 77 9.70 2.88 3.42
C HIS A 77 9.48 2.18 2.07
N CYS A 78 10.45 1.40 1.61
CA CYS A 78 10.44 0.80 0.28
C CYS A 78 10.25 -0.71 0.37
N SER A 79 9.64 -1.31 -0.67
CA SER A 79 9.56 -2.75 -0.80
C SER A 79 10.93 -3.38 -1.07
N SER A 80 11.16 -4.57 -0.56
CA SER A 80 12.36 -5.35 -0.86
C SER A 80 12.36 -5.85 -2.31
N TRP A 81 13.54 -5.78 -2.95
CA TRP A 81 13.71 -6.25 -4.33
C TRP A 81 13.97 -7.75 -4.42
N ASN A 82 14.65 -8.30 -3.42
CA ASN A 82 15.10 -9.69 -3.42
C ASN A 82 14.24 -10.50 -2.46
N VAL A 83 13.06 -10.89 -2.93
CA VAL A 83 12.14 -11.75 -2.19
C VAL A 83 11.71 -12.92 -3.06
N ASN A 84 11.66 -14.12 -2.48
CA ASN A 84 11.06 -15.29 -3.09
C ASN A 84 9.65 -15.43 -2.53
N GLN A 85 8.67 -15.04 -3.33
CA GLN A 85 7.25 -15.13 -2.96
C GLN A 85 6.46 -15.74 -4.09
N ALA A 86 5.50 -16.57 -3.74
CA ALA A 86 4.52 -17.10 -4.66
C ALA A 86 3.14 -17.06 -4.00
N ALA A 87 2.12 -16.76 -4.78
CA ALA A 87 0.74 -16.79 -4.34
C ALA A 87 -0.10 -17.55 -5.37
N GLY A 88 -1.09 -18.27 -4.89
CA GLY A 88 -2.05 -18.97 -5.74
C GLY A 88 -3.45 -18.82 -5.17
N LEU A 89 -4.42 -18.75 -6.05
CA LEU A 89 -5.83 -18.76 -5.67
C LEU A 89 -6.60 -19.70 -6.60
N ILE A 90 -7.66 -20.31 -6.06
CA ILE A 90 -8.59 -21.15 -6.81
C ILE A 90 -9.90 -20.40 -6.92
N ILE A 91 -10.37 -20.19 -8.14
CA ILE A 91 -11.67 -19.57 -8.40
C ILE A 91 -12.64 -20.68 -8.78
N CYS A 92 -13.72 -20.81 -8.02
CA CYS A 92 -14.76 -21.80 -8.29
C CYS A 92 -16.12 -21.30 -7.79
N SER A 93 -17.21 -21.96 -8.19
CA SER A 93 -18.53 -21.69 -7.63
C SER A 93 -18.63 -22.21 -6.18
N SER A 94 -19.54 -21.64 -5.39
CA SER A 94 -19.82 -22.14 -4.03
C SER A 94 -20.22 -23.61 -4.03
N LYS A 95 -20.98 -24.05 -5.04
CA LYS A 95 -21.37 -25.46 -5.21
C LYS A 95 -20.17 -26.39 -5.37
N VAL A 96 -19.17 -25.99 -6.15
CA VAL A 96 -17.92 -26.75 -6.31
C VAL A 96 -17.11 -26.74 -5.02
N ALA A 97 -17.05 -25.60 -4.34
CA ALA A 97 -16.38 -25.51 -3.04
C ALA A 97 -17.02 -26.44 -1.99
N ASP A 98 -18.35 -26.59 -2.01
CA ASP A 98 -19.08 -27.52 -1.15
C ASP A 98 -18.78 -28.98 -1.51
N LEU A 99 -18.77 -29.35 -2.78
CA LEU A 99 -18.42 -30.68 -3.25
C LEU A 99 -16.98 -31.08 -2.87
N LEU A 100 -16.07 -30.11 -2.87
CA LEU A 100 -14.67 -30.32 -2.49
C LEU A 100 -14.44 -30.23 -0.98
N ASN A 101 -15.49 -30.04 -0.18
CA ASN A 101 -15.43 -29.86 1.27
C ASN A 101 -14.46 -28.76 1.72
N ILE A 102 -14.36 -27.67 0.94
CA ILE A 102 -13.53 -26.52 1.33
C ILE A 102 -14.21 -25.80 2.50
N ASP A 103 -13.47 -25.61 3.59
CA ASP A 103 -13.96 -24.93 4.77
C ASP A 103 -14.43 -23.50 4.42
N LYS A 104 -15.59 -23.11 4.95
CA LYS A 104 -16.17 -21.78 4.73
C LYS A 104 -15.27 -20.64 5.22
N SER A 105 -14.48 -20.87 6.27
CA SER A 105 -13.51 -19.89 6.78
C SER A 105 -12.37 -19.56 5.80
N LYS A 106 -12.13 -20.46 4.83
CA LYS A 106 -11.12 -20.29 3.78
C LYS A 106 -11.67 -19.68 2.49
N ARG A 107 -12.96 -19.39 2.44
CA ARG A 107 -13.61 -18.86 1.24
C ARG A 107 -13.67 -17.34 1.28
N VAL A 108 -13.28 -16.73 0.18
CA VAL A 108 -13.36 -15.27 -0.01
C VAL A 108 -14.34 -14.99 -1.14
N TYR A 109 -15.28 -14.09 -0.90
CA TYR A 109 -16.29 -13.71 -1.88
C TYR A 109 -15.99 -12.30 -2.42
N LEU A 110 -15.92 -12.16 -3.74
CA LEU A 110 -15.79 -10.86 -4.37
C LEU A 110 -17.15 -10.15 -4.32
N LEU A 111 -17.25 -9.09 -3.52
CA LEU A 111 -18.49 -8.33 -3.35
C LEU A 111 -18.67 -7.26 -4.43
N ALA A 112 -17.58 -6.60 -4.80
CA ALA A 112 -17.60 -5.55 -5.81
C ALA A 112 -16.23 -5.38 -6.46
N SER A 113 -16.23 -4.93 -7.70
CA SER A 113 -15.02 -4.51 -8.41
C SER A 113 -15.30 -3.23 -9.21
N SER A 114 -14.27 -2.43 -9.42
CA SER A 114 -14.33 -1.30 -10.32
C SER A 114 -12.99 -1.09 -10.99
N GLU A 115 -13.02 -0.58 -12.20
CA GLU A 115 -11.83 -0.20 -12.94
C GLU A 115 -12.03 1.16 -13.60
N ASN A 116 -10.94 1.80 -13.97
CA ASN A 116 -10.95 2.97 -14.83
C ASN A 116 -9.64 3.03 -15.61
N ASN A 117 -9.70 3.61 -16.80
CA ASN A 117 -8.57 3.79 -17.71
C ASN A 117 -8.04 5.23 -17.69
N PHE A 118 -8.25 5.96 -16.60
CA PHE A 118 -7.76 7.32 -16.46
C PHE A 118 -6.26 7.32 -16.15
N MET A 119 -5.45 7.23 -17.20
CA MET A 119 -3.99 7.18 -17.11
C MET A 119 -3.38 8.47 -17.63
N ILE A 120 -2.91 9.32 -16.71
CA ILE A 120 -2.07 10.47 -17.03
C ILE A 120 -0.68 10.21 -16.46
N PRO A 121 0.39 10.32 -17.27
CA PRO A 121 1.77 10.24 -16.78
C PRO A 121 1.98 11.17 -15.59
N THR A 122 2.72 10.73 -14.57
CA THR A 122 2.88 11.45 -13.31
C THR A 122 3.29 12.91 -13.50
N LEU A 123 4.23 13.17 -14.40
CA LEU A 123 4.74 14.52 -14.65
C LEU A 123 3.75 15.44 -15.40
N LEU A 124 2.71 14.88 -16.00
CA LEU A 124 1.66 15.64 -16.71
C LEU A 124 0.41 15.84 -15.84
N ARG A 125 0.39 15.30 -14.63
CA ARG A 125 -0.75 15.47 -13.72
C ARG A 125 -0.79 16.89 -13.16
N PRO A 126 -1.91 17.60 -13.31
CA PRO A 126 -2.06 18.97 -12.79
C PRO A 126 -2.04 19.00 -11.25
N ASN A 127 -2.33 17.88 -10.60
CA ASN A 127 -2.33 17.75 -9.15
C ASN A 127 -1.85 16.35 -8.75
N LEU A 128 -0.65 16.27 -8.20
CA LEU A 128 -0.03 15.02 -7.76
C LEU A 128 -0.63 14.47 -6.46
N SER A 129 -1.27 15.31 -5.65
CA SER A 129 -1.89 14.89 -4.39
C SER A 129 -3.28 14.27 -4.57
N LYS A 130 -3.77 14.14 -5.80
CA LYS A 130 -5.09 13.58 -6.11
C LYS A 130 -5.00 12.54 -7.22
N SER A 131 -5.65 11.42 -7.02
CA SER A 131 -5.93 10.44 -8.08
C SER A 131 -7.42 10.46 -8.38
N TYR A 132 -7.80 11.10 -9.48
CA TYR A 132 -9.21 11.24 -9.88
C TYR A 132 -9.84 9.86 -10.15
N GLY A 133 -9.17 9.02 -10.94
CA GLY A 133 -9.64 7.69 -11.26
C GLY A 133 -9.80 6.79 -10.03
N MET A 134 -8.80 6.76 -9.15
CA MET A 134 -8.89 5.99 -7.90
C MET A 134 -10.03 6.49 -7.00
N ASN A 135 -10.23 7.80 -6.92
CA ASN A 135 -11.32 8.37 -6.11
C ASN A 135 -12.70 7.95 -6.65
N LEU A 136 -12.89 7.96 -7.95
CA LEU A 136 -14.15 7.50 -8.57
C LEU A 136 -14.36 6.01 -8.33
N ALA A 137 -13.36 5.18 -8.58
CA ALA A 137 -13.43 3.74 -8.37
C ALA A 137 -13.74 3.39 -6.90
N ALA A 138 -13.04 4.02 -5.96
CA ALA A 138 -13.29 3.81 -4.53
C ALA A 138 -14.70 4.21 -4.10
N LYS A 139 -15.18 5.36 -4.54
CA LYS A 139 -16.56 5.80 -4.26
C LYS A 139 -17.61 4.83 -4.79
N PHE A 140 -17.39 4.32 -6.00
CA PHE A 140 -18.32 3.34 -6.60
C PHE A 140 -18.38 2.05 -5.76
N ILE A 141 -17.22 1.48 -5.39
CA ILE A 141 -17.16 0.27 -4.57
C ILE A 141 -17.79 0.49 -3.20
N LEU A 142 -17.45 1.58 -2.52
CA LEU A 142 -17.98 1.87 -1.19
C LEU A 142 -19.49 2.02 -1.20
N ASN A 143 -20.06 2.67 -2.21
CA ASN A 143 -21.52 2.77 -2.36
C ASN A 143 -22.18 1.41 -2.54
N ILE A 144 -21.59 0.50 -3.33
CA ILE A 144 -22.11 -0.86 -3.50
C ILE A 144 -22.03 -1.64 -2.18
N CYS A 145 -20.89 -1.60 -1.49
CA CYS A 145 -20.70 -2.32 -0.24
C CYS A 145 -21.64 -1.83 0.88
N ILE A 146 -21.93 -0.53 0.95
CA ILE A 146 -22.87 0.04 1.94
C ILE A 146 -24.31 -0.42 1.66
N LEU A 147 -24.67 -0.62 0.40
CA LEU A 147 -26.02 -1.10 0.02
C LEU A 147 -26.19 -2.61 0.18
N ALA A 148 -25.09 -3.35 0.39
CA ALA A 148 -25.08 -4.81 0.50
C ALA A 148 -25.05 -5.33 1.96
N ILE A 149 -24.97 -4.42 2.95
CA ILE A 149 -25.02 -4.69 4.40
C ILE A 149 -26.41 -4.30 4.93
#